data_9128b345140b1306f438e4d27054b485
#
_entry.id   9128b345140b1306f438e4d27054b485
#
_cell.length_a   1.000
_cell.length_b   1.000
_cell.length_c   1.000
_cell.angle_alpha   90.00
_cell.angle_beta   90.00
_cell.angle_gamma   90.00
#
_symmetry.space_group_name_H-M   'P 1'
#
loop_
_entity.id
_entity.type
_entity.pdbx_description
1 polymer ?
#
loop_
_entity_poly.entity_id
_entity_poly.type
_entity_poly.pdbx_seq_one_letter_code
_entity_poly.pdbx_strand_id
1 'polypeptide(L)'
;MNRLMIGALILTTFGALNTQPAYKEETTAKEKTEEVARPLVKKDVYVPNPQLPDDLKLNQIGQNVSDAKGDLTLKAYKKVNEALNVGPIEVEVKDMKVMHATPDYSMIDFFHGYTHDEDFDIVKVNVEIKNHSDKKIKFSPVAFLETDSGEHLTWEDDIYLEELTGEIEGNGSKNGNIGFILRDGNIEGISFMTSDAVDEEGEVLAKGKSAEFTF
;
A
#
# COMPACT_ATOMS: atom_id res chain seq x y z
N MET A 1 31.17 70.22 7.41
CA MET A 1 31.11 71.26 6.33
C MET A 1 29.82 71.06 5.57
N ASN A 2 28.94 72.03 5.76
CA ASN A 2 28.07 72.70 4.76
C ASN A 2 27.07 71.86 3.99
N ARG A 3 25.89 72.16 3.99
CA ARG A 3 24.85 73.21 4.00
C ARG A 3 23.70 72.70 3.18
N LEU A 4 22.53 72.69 3.71
CA LEU A 4 21.44 73.69 3.66
C LEU A 4 20.88 73.94 2.24
N MET A 5 19.59 73.71 2.01
CA MET A 5 18.53 74.72 1.77
C MET A 5 17.32 73.94 1.19
N ILE A 6 16.14 73.93 1.80
CA ILE A 6 15.05 74.93 1.85
C ILE A 6 14.35 75.09 0.48
N GLY A 7 13.08 74.82 0.46
CA GLY A 7 12.16 75.24 -0.59
C GLY A 7 10.71 74.82 -0.21
N ALA A 8 10.03 75.68 0.49
CA ALA A 8 8.62 75.72 0.77
C ALA A 8 7.83 76.43 -0.36
N LEU A 9 6.61 76.09 -0.57
CA LEU A 9 5.44 76.95 -0.93
C LEU A 9 4.21 76.08 -1.18
N ILE A 10 3.20 76.06 -0.31
CA ILE A 10 2.04 76.95 -0.11
C ILE A 10 1.16 77.04 -1.39
N LEU A 11 -0.08 76.55 -1.37
CA LEU A 11 -1.36 77.29 -1.31
C LEU A 11 -2.52 76.35 -1.71
N THR A 12 -3.45 76.09 -0.79
CA THR A 12 -4.86 76.54 -0.76
C THR A 12 -5.75 75.95 -1.88
N THR A 13 -6.97 75.58 -1.70
CA THR A 13 -8.11 75.80 -0.75
C THR A 13 -9.31 75.02 -1.22
N PHE A 14 -10.37 74.93 -0.34
CA PHE A 14 -11.75 74.59 -0.54
C PHE A 14 -12.03 73.08 -0.76
N GLY A 15 -12.75 72.37 0.04
CA GLY A 15 -13.89 72.73 0.90
C GLY A 15 -15.10 72.02 0.38
N ALA A 16 -15.51 70.95 1.03
CA ALA A 16 -16.90 70.56 1.12
C ALA A 16 -17.09 69.61 2.31
N LEU A 17 -17.81 70.06 3.31
CA LEU A 17 -18.38 69.22 4.36
C LEU A 17 -19.33 68.22 3.72
N ASN A 18 -19.14 66.96 4.01
CA ASN A 18 -20.24 65.99 3.97
C ASN A 18 -20.16 65.13 5.22
N THR A 19 -21.03 65.46 6.16
CA THR A 19 -21.24 64.74 7.40
C THR A 19 -22.07 63.47 7.09
N GLN A 20 -21.45 62.29 7.25
CA GLN A 20 -22.19 61.05 7.42
C GLN A 20 -21.85 60.45 8.78
N PRO A 21 -22.86 59.81 9.42
CA PRO A 21 -22.75 59.36 10.82
C PRO A 21 -21.88 58.13 10.93
N ALA A 22 -21.12 58.10 12.03
CA ALA A 22 -20.29 56.99 12.44
C ALA A 22 -21.07 55.73 12.70
N TYR A 23 -20.93 54.73 11.86
CA TYR A 23 -21.30 53.35 12.19
C TYR A 23 -20.20 52.76 13.10
N LYS A 24 -20.60 52.42 14.33
CA LYS A 24 -19.80 51.56 15.20
C LYS A 24 -19.83 50.14 14.63
N GLU A 25 -18.73 49.68 14.05
CA GLU A 25 -18.52 48.25 13.84
C GLU A 25 -18.17 47.61 15.18
N GLU A 26 -19.07 46.88 15.73
CA GLU A 26 -18.82 45.87 16.75
C GLU A 26 -18.02 44.72 16.10
N THR A 27 -16.72 44.69 16.40
CA THR A 27 -15.86 43.57 16.02
C THR A 27 -16.21 42.36 16.89
N THR A 28 -17.16 41.53 16.47
CA THR A 28 -17.30 40.21 17.02
C THR A 28 -16.17 39.34 16.47
N ALA A 29 -15.18 39.10 17.30
CA ALA A 29 -14.17 38.09 17.08
C ALA A 29 -14.88 36.73 17.01
N LYS A 30 -15.09 36.21 15.80
CA LYS A 30 -15.41 34.81 15.57
C LYS A 30 -14.14 34.01 15.83
N GLU A 31 -14.12 33.38 17.00
CA GLU A 31 -13.20 32.31 17.33
C GLU A 31 -13.35 31.21 16.26
N LYS A 32 -12.37 31.13 15.38
CA LYS A 32 -12.30 30.12 14.34
C LYS A 32 -11.83 28.86 15.04
N THR A 33 -12.76 28.03 15.49
CA THR A 33 -12.48 26.66 15.91
C THR A 33 -11.91 25.95 14.68
N GLU A 34 -10.61 25.73 14.65
CA GLU A 34 -9.99 24.80 13.71
C GLU A 34 -10.51 23.42 14.06
N GLU A 35 -11.46 22.95 13.26
CA GLU A 35 -11.87 21.58 13.24
C GLU A 35 -10.68 20.77 12.72
N VAL A 36 -9.92 20.18 13.66
CA VAL A 36 -8.84 19.22 13.33
C VAL A 36 -9.53 18.09 12.57
N ALA A 37 -9.38 18.10 11.26
CA ALA A 37 -9.86 17.04 10.39
C ALA A 37 -9.20 15.74 10.87
N ARG A 38 -9.99 14.88 11.53
CA ARG A 38 -9.59 13.51 11.82
C ARG A 38 -9.26 12.86 10.48
N PRO A 39 -8.09 12.21 10.33
CA PRO A 39 -7.79 11.49 9.12
C PRO A 39 -8.93 10.50 8.88
N LEU A 40 -9.58 10.61 7.73
CA LEU A 40 -10.55 9.63 7.26
C LEU A 40 -9.77 8.32 7.15
N VAL A 41 -10.01 7.40 8.08
CA VAL A 41 -9.59 6.00 7.94
C VAL A 41 -10.21 5.55 6.62
N LYS A 42 -9.40 5.42 5.57
CA LYS A 42 -9.85 4.83 4.32
C LYS A 42 -10.30 3.42 4.67
N LYS A 43 -11.60 3.17 4.55
CA LYS A 43 -12.13 1.83 4.64
C LYS A 43 -11.46 1.06 3.51
N ASP A 44 -10.71 0.01 3.85
CA ASP A 44 -10.07 -0.84 2.85
C ASP A 44 -11.16 -1.40 1.93
N VAL A 45 -11.23 -0.84 0.75
CA VAL A 45 -12.12 -1.32 -0.29
C VAL A 45 -11.34 -2.35 -1.08
N TYR A 46 -11.81 -3.60 -1.05
CA TYR A 46 -11.25 -4.66 -1.89
C TYR A 46 -11.26 -4.20 -3.37
N VAL A 47 -10.09 -4.26 -4.00
CA VAL A 47 -9.92 -3.97 -5.42
C VAL A 47 -9.41 -5.24 -6.08
N PRO A 48 -10.15 -5.84 -7.04
CA PRO A 48 -9.68 -7.00 -7.77
C PRO A 48 -8.37 -6.72 -8.50
N ASN A 49 -7.51 -7.74 -8.61
CA ASN A 49 -6.28 -7.63 -9.40
C ASN A 49 -6.61 -7.23 -10.85
N PRO A 50 -5.93 -6.24 -11.44
CA PRO A 50 -6.23 -5.78 -12.79
C PRO A 50 -5.78 -6.76 -13.88
N GLN A 51 -4.85 -7.69 -13.60
CA GLN A 51 -4.28 -8.63 -14.58
C GLN A 51 -4.87 -10.03 -14.51
N LEU A 52 -5.47 -10.42 -13.39
CA LEU A 52 -6.03 -11.76 -13.17
C LEU A 52 -7.52 -11.70 -12.84
N PRO A 53 -8.30 -12.75 -13.17
CA PRO A 53 -9.68 -12.90 -12.68
C PRO A 53 -9.77 -12.82 -11.16
N ASP A 54 -10.92 -12.39 -10.64
CA ASP A 54 -11.14 -12.27 -9.20
C ASP A 54 -11.28 -13.65 -8.53
N ASP A 55 -10.25 -14.03 -7.78
CA ASP A 55 -10.16 -15.31 -7.09
C ASP A 55 -10.82 -15.34 -5.69
N LEU A 56 -11.48 -14.25 -5.26
CA LEU A 56 -12.02 -14.12 -3.90
C LEU A 56 -12.93 -15.29 -3.50
N LYS A 57 -13.67 -15.86 -4.45
CA LYS A 57 -14.61 -16.96 -4.22
C LYS A 57 -14.00 -18.33 -4.43
N LEU A 58 -12.77 -18.45 -4.90
CA LEU A 58 -12.08 -19.71 -5.09
C LEU A 58 -11.63 -20.25 -3.73
N ASN A 59 -12.31 -21.28 -3.22
CA ASN A 59 -12.02 -21.88 -1.92
C ASN A 59 -12.16 -23.42 -1.90
N GLN A 60 -12.47 -24.04 -3.05
CA GLN A 60 -12.53 -25.49 -3.22
C GLN A 60 -11.62 -25.86 -4.40
N ILE A 61 -10.76 -26.87 -4.20
CA ILE A 61 -9.86 -27.36 -5.24
C ILE A 61 -10.66 -27.76 -6.47
N GLY A 62 -10.20 -27.35 -7.65
CA GLY A 62 -10.85 -27.55 -8.93
C GLY A 62 -11.91 -26.51 -9.29
N GLN A 63 -12.24 -25.57 -8.41
CA GLN A 63 -13.07 -24.41 -8.80
C GLN A 63 -12.34 -23.55 -9.83
N ASN A 64 -13.14 -23.04 -10.77
CA ASN A 64 -12.67 -22.12 -11.83
C ASN A 64 -13.45 -20.83 -11.78
N VAL A 65 -12.78 -19.74 -12.15
CA VAL A 65 -13.37 -18.41 -12.46
C VAL A 65 -12.82 -17.94 -13.79
N SER A 66 -13.70 -17.38 -14.62
CA SER A 66 -13.37 -16.80 -15.93
C SER A 66 -13.93 -15.40 -16.04
N ASP A 67 -13.15 -14.48 -16.59
CA ASP A 67 -13.58 -13.15 -17.00
C ASP A 67 -12.79 -12.66 -18.24
N ALA A 68 -12.86 -11.38 -18.56
CA ALA A 68 -12.16 -10.82 -19.70
C ALA A 68 -10.61 -10.84 -19.59
N LYS A 69 -10.07 -11.22 -18.44
CA LYS A 69 -8.63 -11.33 -18.19
C LYS A 69 -8.10 -12.74 -18.36
N GLY A 70 -8.98 -13.74 -18.48
CA GLY A 70 -8.63 -15.14 -18.66
C GLY A 70 -9.36 -16.07 -17.68
N ASP A 71 -8.70 -17.17 -17.36
CA ASP A 71 -9.20 -18.23 -16.50
C ASP A 71 -8.27 -18.47 -15.32
N LEU A 72 -8.83 -18.73 -14.14
CA LEU A 72 -8.11 -19.22 -12.96
C LEU A 72 -8.76 -20.50 -12.45
N THR A 73 -7.95 -21.54 -12.21
CA THR A 73 -8.39 -22.78 -11.58
C THR A 73 -7.63 -23.00 -10.27
N LEU A 74 -8.35 -23.18 -9.16
CA LEU A 74 -7.73 -23.42 -7.85
C LEU A 74 -7.14 -24.83 -7.76
N LYS A 75 -5.83 -24.94 -7.53
CA LYS A 75 -5.08 -26.19 -7.35
C LYS A 75 -4.88 -26.56 -5.88
N ALA A 76 -4.55 -25.55 -5.03
CA ALA A 76 -4.43 -25.73 -3.60
C ALA A 76 -4.94 -24.51 -2.84
N TYR A 77 -5.42 -24.71 -1.62
CA TYR A 77 -5.93 -23.65 -0.75
C TYR A 77 -5.65 -23.97 0.71
N LYS A 78 -5.14 -22.99 1.42
CA LYS A 78 -4.94 -23.06 2.87
C LYS A 78 -5.44 -21.77 3.51
N LYS A 79 -6.40 -21.92 4.44
CA LYS A 79 -6.70 -20.85 5.38
C LYS A 79 -5.70 -20.92 6.53
N VAL A 80 -4.91 -19.86 6.72
CA VAL A 80 -3.78 -19.84 7.67
C VAL A 80 -4.20 -19.14 8.96
N ASN A 81 -4.42 -17.83 8.95
CA ASN A 81 -4.69 -16.96 10.10
C ASN A 81 -3.58 -17.07 11.18
N GLU A 82 -2.34 -16.99 10.75
CA GLU A 82 -1.16 -17.00 11.62
C GLU A 82 -0.43 -15.68 11.54
N ALA A 83 0.02 -15.17 12.70
CA ALA A 83 0.73 -13.90 12.81
C ALA A 83 2.22 -14.11 13.10
N LEU A 84 3.05 -13.34 12.42
CA LEU A 84 4.49 -13.25 12.58
C LEU A 84 4.86 -11.83 13.05
N ASN A 85 5.55 -11.71 14.18
CA ASN A 85 5.95 -10.41 14.72
C ASN A 85 7.44 -10.12 14.41
N VAL A 86 7.71 -8.99 13.75
CA VAL A 86 9.05 -8.48 13.42
C VAL A 86 9.23 -7.13 14.12
N GLY A 87 9.68 -7.16 15.37
CA GLY A 87 9.69 -5.98 16.23
C GLY A 87 8.28 -5.39 16.40
N PRO A 88 8.07 -4.13 16.01
CA PRO A 88 6.75 -3.49 16.10
C PRO A 88 5.82 -3.82 14.93
N ILE A 89 6.29 -4.55 13.93
CA ILE A 89 5.46 -4.98 12.80
C ILE A 89 4.86 -6.36 13.09
N GLU A 90 3.56 -6.49 12.89
CA GLU A 90 2.82 -7.75 12.85
C GLU A 90 2.42 -8.03 11.40
N VAL A 91 2.75 -9.22 10.91
CA VAL A 91 2.29 -9.75 9.60
C VAL A 91 1.35 -10.91 9.88
N GLU A 92 0.09 -10.77 9.56
CA GLU A 92 -0.89 -11.86 9.59
C GLU A 92 -1.03 -12.45 8.20
N VAL A 93 -0.70 -13.73 8.03
CA VAL A 93 -1.00 -14.50 6.82
C VAL A 93 -2.41 -15.03 6.96
N LYS A 94 -3.33 -14.59 6.10
CA LYS A 94 -4.75 -14.95 6.16
C LYS A 94 -5.06 -16.24 5.42
N ASP A 95 -4.61 -16.31 4.19
CA ASP A 95 -4.76 -17.50 3.35
C ASP A 95 -3.69 -17.56 2.26
N MET A 96 -3.56 -18.73 1.67
CA MET A 96 -2.68 -19.00 0.54
C MET A 96 -3.41 -19.84 -0.49
N LYS A 97 -3.08 -19.64 -1.76
CA LYS A 97 -3.63 -20.37 -2.90
C LYS A 97 -2.52 -20.74 -3.87
N VAL A 98 -2.64 -21.91 -4.46
CA VAL A 98 -1.98 -22.23 -5.73
C VAL A 98 -3.07 -22.30 -6.79
N MET A 99 -2.89 -21.56 -7.88
CA MET A 99 -3.87 -21.47 -8.95
C MET A 99 -3.18 -21.66 -10.29
N HIS A 100 -3.86 -22.34 -11.21
CA HIS A 100 -3.46 -22.38 -12.61
C HIS A 100 -4.12 -21.23 -13.34
N ALA A 101 -3.33 -20.40 -14.02
CA ALA A 101 -3.75 -19.23 -14.78
C ALA A 101 -3.60 -19.48 -16.28
N THR A 102 -4.65 -19.17 -17.04
CA THR A 102 -4.63 -19.09 -18.50
C THR A 102 -5.05 -17.67 -18.88
N PRO A 103 -4.10 -16.72 -19.01
CA PRO A 103 -4.40 -15.33 -19.35
C PRO A 103 -5.10 -15.19 -20.69
N ASP A 104 -6.02 -14.22 -20.80
CA ASP A 104 -6.52 -13.79 -22.10
C ASP A 104 -5.39 -13.13 -22.91
N TYR A 105 -5.50 -13.17 -24.24
CA TYR A 105 -4.49 -12.58 -25.15
C TYR A 105 -4.15 -11.12 -24.80
N SER A 106 -5.12 -10.35 -24.33
CA SER A 106 -4.93 -8.95 -23.90
C SER A 106 -4.06 -8.77 -22.67
N MET A 107 -3.84 -9.82 -21.87
CA MET A 107 -3.03 -9.81 -20.66
C MET A 107 -1.61 -10.36 -20.87
N ILE A 108 -1.35 -10.99 -22.02
CA ILE A 108 -0.06 -11.67 -22.31
C ILE A 108 1.12 -10.71 -22.19
N ASP A 109 1.01 -9.48 -22.71
CA ASP A 109 2.10 -8.50 -22.65
C ASP A 109 2.55 -8.18 -21.23
N PHE A 110 1.63 -8.18 -20.26
CA PHE A 110 1.97 -7.98 -18.86
C PHE A 110 2.80 -9.17 -18.33
N PHE A 111 2.36 -10.40 -18.62
CA PHE A 111 3.01 -11.60 -18.09
C PHE A 111 4.34 -11.92 -18.81
N HIS A 112 4.56 -11.45 -20.04
CA HIS A 112 5.84 -11.61 -20.73
C HIS A 112 7.05 -11.01 -19.99
N GLY A 113 6.81 -10.11 -19.02
CA GLY A 113 7.84 -9.63 -18.12
C GLY A 113 8.32 -10.67 -17.10
N TYR A 114 7.54 -11.75 -16.89
CA TYR A 114 7.75 -12.77 -15.86
C TYR A 114 7.92 -14.18 -16.43
N THR A 115 7.17 -14.54 -17.48
CA THR A 115 7.21 -15.85 -18.14
C THR A 115 6.94 -15.74 -19.62
N HIS A 116 7.34 -16.76 -20.40
CA HIS A 116 6.99 -16.91 -21.81
C HIS A 116 5.96 -18.02 -22.05
N ASP A 117 5.48 -18.64 -20.98
CA ASP A 117 4.45 -19.68 -21.07
C ASP A 117 3.07 -19.03 -21.31
N GLU A 118 2.23 -19.68 -22.10
CA GLU A 118 0.86 -19.22 -22.40
C GLU A 118 -0.09 -19.47 -21.23
N ASP A 119 0.20 -20.46 -20.40
CA ASP A 119 -0.46 -20.76 -19.13
C ASP A 119 0.60 -21.13 -18.09
N PHE A 120 0.32 -20.87 -16.83
CA PHE A 120 1.27 -21.06 -15.74
C PHE A 120 0.57 -21.18 -14.40
N ASP A 121 1.28 -21.73 -13.43
CA ASP A 121 0.84 -21.78 -12.06
C ASP A 121 1.32 -20.56 -11.27
N ILE A 122 0.51 -20.12 -10.31
CA ILE A 122 0.84 -19.02 -9.41
C ILE A 122 0.62 -19.45 -7.96
N VAL A 123 1.51 -19.01 -7.07
CA VAL A 123 1.24 -19.00 -5.64
C VAL A 123 0.84 -17.61 -5.20
N LYS A 124 -0.23 -17.51 -4.44
CA LYS A 124 -0.73 -16.25 -3.86
C LYS A 124 -0.77 -16.37 -2.35
N VAL A 125 -0.32 -15.32 -1.65
CA VAL A 125 -0.39 -15.17 -0.21
C VAL A 125 -1.16 -13.88 0.12
N ASN A 126 -2.26 -14.00 0.86
CA ASN A 126 -3.01 -12.85 1.37
C ASN A 126 -2.51 -12.48 2.76
N VAL A 127 -2.10 -11.22 2.94
CA VAL A 127 -1.52 -10.74 4.20
C VAL A 127 -2.16 -9.45 4.68
N GLU A 128 -2.14 -9.26 6.00
CA GLU A 128 -2.35 -7.97 6.64
C GLU A 128 -1.10 -7.61 7.44
N ILE A 129 -0.64 -6.37 7.30
CA ILE A 129 0.55 -5.85 7.97
C ILE A 129 0.10 -4.73 8.89
N LYS A 130 0.49 -4.76 10.16
CA LYS A 130 0.19 -3.73 11.16
C LYS A 130 1.47 -3.19 11.76
N ASN A 131 1.58 -1.88 11.81
CA ASN A 131 2.64 -1.20 12.54
C ASN A 131 2.10 -0.76 13.90
N HIS A 132 2.54 -1.40 14.97
CA HIS A 132 2.11 -1.10 16.35
C HIS A 132 2.92 0.03 17.01
N SER A 133 3.90 0.62 16.30
CA SER A 133 4.62 1.80 16.80
C SER A 133 3.92 3.09 16.36
N ASP A 134 4.31 4.20 16.94
CA ASP A 134 3.87 5.55 16.54
C ASP A 134 4.73 6.15 15.42
N LYS A 135 5.78 5.44 14.98
CA LYS A 135 6.73 5.86 13.94
C LYS A 135 6.46 5.14 12.63
N LYS A 136 6.81 5.78 11.55
CA LYS A 136 6.84 5.15 10.22
C LYS A 136 7.97 4.12 10.14
N ILE A 137 7.69 2.97 9.52
CA ILE A 137 8.64 1.86 9.37
C ILE A 137 8.65 1.41 7.91
N LYS A 138 9.85 1.17 7.38
CA LYS A 138 10.07 0.51 6.09
C LYS A 138 10.12 -0.99 6.30
N PHE A 139 9.32 -1.72 5.53
CA PHE A 139 9.17 -3.15 5.69
C PHE A 139 8.67 -3.82 4.40
N SER A 140 9.05 -5.08 4.19
CA SER A 140 8.45 -5.97 3.19
C SER A 140 7.96 -7.24 3.86
N PRO A 141 6.69 -7.63 3.69
CA PRO A 141 6.15 -8.85 4.28
C PRO A 141 6.76 -10.11 3.67
N VAL A 142 7.19 -10.04 2.41
CA VAL A 142 7.91 -11.10 1.71
C VAL A 142 9.10 -10.48 0.99
N ALA A 143 10.30 -10.63 1.55
CA ALA A 143 11.55 -10.26 0.89
C ALA A 143 11.93 -11.30 -0.16
N PHE A 144 11.75 -12.58 0.18
CA PHE A 144 11.82 -13.70 -0.75
C PHE A 144 10.93 -14.86 -0.27
N LEU A 145 10.55 -15.70 -1.22
CA LEU A 145 9.78 -16.92 -1.02
C LEU A 145 10.53 -18.10 -1.61
N GLU A 146 10.52 -19.22 -0.91
CA GLU A 146 11.06 -20.49 -1.38
C GLU A 146 9.95 -21.54 -1.37
N THR A 147 9.86 -22.34 -2.44
CA THR A 147 8.98 -23.49 -2.52
C THR A 147 9.71 -24.75 -2.05
N ASP A 148 8.98 -25.76 -1.66
CA ASP A 148 9.53 -27.10 -1.36
C ASP A 148 10.13 -27.78 -2.58
N SER A 149 9.79 -27.36 -3.81
CA SER A 149 10.45 -27.74 -5.06
C SER A 149 11.81 -27.06 -5.28
N GLY A 150 12.17 -26.07 -4.43
CA GLY A 150 13.46 -25.38 -4.47
C GLY A 150 13.49 -24.14 -5.37
N GLU A 151 12.34 -23.58 -5.74
CA GLU A 151 12.28 -22.28 -6.39
C GLU A 151 12.55 -21.16 -5.37
N HIS A 152 13.33 -20.17 -5.78
CA HIS A 152 13.59 -18.97 -4.99
C HIS A 152 13.08 -17.75 -5.76
N LEU A 153 12.10 -17.07 -5.19
CA LEU A 153 11.38 -15.93 -5.77
C LEU A 153 11.55 -14.72 -4.84
N THR A 154 11.79 -13.55 -5.42
CA THR A 154 12.05 -12.33 -4.67
C THR A 154 10.86 -11.38 -4.76
N TRP A 155 10.83 -10.34 -3.96
CA TRP A 155 9.79 -9.31 -4.03
C TRP A 155 9.68 -8.65 -5.43
N GLU A 156 10.72 -8.70 -6.27
CA GLU A 156 10.72 -8.18 -7.65
C GLU A 156 9.89 -9.06 -8.60
N ASP A 157 9.65 -10.31 -8.22
CA ASP A 157 8.87 -11.28 -9.00
C ASP A 157 7.35 -11.22 -8.66
N ASP A 158 6.94 -10.31 -7.76
CA ASP A 158 5.53 -10.15 -7.38
C ASP A 158 4.69 -9.64 -8.55
N ILE A 159 3.67 -10.41 -8.93
CA ILE A 159 2.74 -10.09 -10.03
C ILE A 159 1.48 -9.36 -9.57
N TYR A 160 1.22 -9.25 -8.26
CA TYR A 160 0.03 -8.56 -7.72
C TYR A 160 0.23 -7.06 -7.61
N LEU A 161 1.44 -6.59 -7.34
CA LEU A 161 1.86 -5.19 -7.32
C LEU A 161 0.99 -4.28 -6.42
N GLU A 162 0.52 -4.80 -5.29
CA GLU A 162 -0.40 -4.11 -4.37
C GLU A 162 0.33 -3.19 -3.36
N GLU A 163 1.59 -2.82 -3.63
CA GLU A 163 2.40 -1.87 -2.85
C GLU A 163 2.50 -2.20 -1.34
N LEU A 164 2.54 -3.50 -1.01
CA LEU A 164 2.65 -3.96 0.38
C LEU A 164 4.05 -3.73 0.95
N THR A 165 5.06 -3.70 0.09
CA THR A 165 6.45 -3.35 0.43
C THR A 165 6.60 -1.84 0.55
N GLY A 166 7.47 -1.38 1.46
CA GLY A 166 7.83 0.02 1.65
C GLY A 166 7.39 0.59 2.99
N GLU A 167 6.98 1.85 3.00
CA GLU A 167 6.67 2.58 4.23
C GLU A 167 5.28 2.22 4.76
N ILE A 168 5.21 1.98 6.08
CA ILE A 168 3.97 1.76 6.82
C ILE A 168 3.90 2.83 7.91
N GLU A 169 2.87 3.66 7.87
CA GLU A 169 2.66 4.74 8.82
C GLU A 169 2.56 4.23 10.28
N GLY A 170 2.93 5.09 11.24
CA GLY A 170 2.76 4.77 12.66
C GLY A 170 1.30 4.46 12.99
N ASN A 171 1.04 3.37 13.71
CA ASN A 171 -0.29 2.82 13.99
C ASN A 171 -1.12 2.55 12.71
N GLY A 172 -0.45 2.45 11.55
CA GLY A 172 -1.07 2.15 10.26
C GLY A 172 -1.10 0.67 9.95
N SER A 173 -1.85 0.32 8.91
CA SER A 173 -1.91 -1.03 8.37
C SER A 173 -1.97 -1.01 6.85
N LYS A 174 -1.51 -2.12 6.25
CA LYS A 174 -1.72 -2.46 4.85
C LYS A 174 -2.29 -3.86 4.78
N ASN A 175 -3.15 -4.14 3.82
CA ASN A 175 -3.61 -5.48 3.52
C ASN A 175 -3.63 -5.69 2.02
N GLY A 176 -3.44 -6.93 1.59
CA GLY A 176 -3.44 -7.25 0.17
C GLY A 176 -2.84 -8.61 -0.13
N ASN A 177 -2.49 -8.78 -1.39
CA ASN A 177 -1.99 -10.02 -1.94
C ASN A 177 -0.58 -9.84 -2.47
N ILE A 178 0.22 -10.89 -2.34
CA ILE A 178 1.51 -11.07 -2.98
C ILE A 178 1.42 -12.36 -3.75
N GLY A 179 1.92 -12.40 -4.97
CA GLY A 179 1.87 -13.61 -5.77
C GLY A 179 2.98 -13.74 -6.77
N PHE A 180 3.36 -14.98 -7.03
CA PHE A 180 4.51 -15.33 -7.85
C PHE A 180 4.13 -16.41 -8.86
N ILE A 181 4.69 -16.32 -10.07
CA ILE A 181 4.60 -17.38 -11.06
C ILE A 181 5.56 -18.50 -10.67
N LEU A 182 5.08 -19.72 -10.69
CA LEU A 182 5.81 -20.93 -10.36
C LEU A 182 6.26 -21.65 -11.64
N ARG A 183 7.46 -22.22 -11.62
CA ARG A 183 7.93 -23.18 -12.64
C ARG A 183 7.31 -24.56 -12.44
N ASP A 184 7.14 -24.94 -11.16
CA ASP A 184 6.42 -26.16 -10.79
C ASP A 184 5.28 -25.81 -9.83
N GLY A 185 4.06 -25.90 -10.28
CA GLY A 185 2.85 -25.66 -9.49
C GLY A 185 2.41 -26.83 -8.61
N ASN A 186 3.17 -27.93 -8.57
CA ASN A 186 2.88 -29.07 -7.70
C ASN A 186 3.68 -28.95 -6.41
N ILE A 187 3.47 -27.86 -5.69
CA ILE A 187 4.13 -27.59 -4.41
C ILE A 187 3.24 -28.03 -3.25
N GLU A 188 3.83 -28.56 -2.18
CA GLU A 188 3.14 -28.93 -0.94
C GLU A 188 3.27 -27.84 0.12
N GLY A 189 4.23 -26.91 -0.04
CA GLY A 189 4.46 -25.85 0.91
C GLY A 189 5.39 -24.75 0.39
N ILE A 190 5.40 -23.67 1.14
CA ILE A 190 6.26 -22.52 0.93
C ILE A 190 6.91 -22.09 2.24
N SER A 191 8.10 -21.54 2.16
CA SER A 191 8.67 -20.69 3.20
C SER A 191 8.87 -19.30 2.66
N PHE A 192 8.71 -18.28 3.49
CA PHE A 192 9.10 -16.94 3.12
C PHE A 192 9.86 -16.25 4.24
N MET A 193 10.71 -15.30 3.86
CA MET A 193 11.45 -14.42 4.75
C MET A 193 10.89 -13.00 4.60
N THR A 194 10.59 -12.34 5.72
CA THR A 194 10.30 -10.91 5.72
C THR A 194 11.60 -10.10 5.61
N SER A 195 11.50 -8.82 5.23
CA SER A 195 12.62 -7.92 5.41
C SER A 195 12.87 -7.61 6.90
N ASP A 196 14.01 -6.96 7.20
CA ASP A 196 14.19 -6.23 8.45
C ASP A 196 13.13 -5.12 8.56
N ALA A 197 12.69 -4.82 9.80
CA ALA A 197 11.93 -3.61 10.09
C ALA A 197 12.92 -2.47 10.32
N VAL A 198 12.83 -1.41 9.51
CA VAL A 198 13.80 -0.30 9.49
C VAL A 198 13.06 1.01 9.67
N ASP A 199 13.57 1.91 10.54
CA ASP A 199 12.96 3.23 10.73
C ASP A 199 13.31 4.22 9.60
N GLU A 200 12.83 5.47 9.74
CA GLU A 200 13.07 6.52 8.74
C GLU A 200 14.56 6.94 8.67
N GLU A 201 15.31 6.77 9.75
CA GLU A 201 16.73 7.07 9.83
C GLU A 201 17.59 5.95 9.24
N GLY A 202 17.01 4.80 8.92
CA GLY A 202 17.69 3.63 8.37
C GLY A 202 18.23 2.68 9.44
N GLU A 203 17.81 2.85 10.70
CA GLU A 203 18.20 1.94 11.78
C GLU A 203 17.32 0.68 11.79
N VAL A 204 17.94 -0.47 11.98
CA VAL A 204 17.25 -1.76 12.05
C VAL A 204 16.61 -1.92 13.43
N LEU A 205 15.29 -1.84 13.48
CA LEU A 205 14.51 -2.04 14.71
C LEU A 205 14.36 -3.53 15.07
N ALA A 206 14.24 -4.37 14.04
CA ALA A 206 14.18 -5.82 14.20
C ALA A 206 14.65 -6.52 12.93
N LYS A 207 15.26 -7.70 13.10
CA LYS A 207 15.66 -8.56 11.98
C LYS A 207 14.45 -9.28 11.41
N GLY A 208 14.47 -9.48 10.08
CA GLY A 208 13.48 -10.26 9.37
C GLY A 208 13.36 -11.68 9.93
N LYS A 209 12.19 -12.28 9.73
CA LYS A 209 11.88 -13.63 10.18
C LYS A 209 11.36 -14.48 9.05
N SER A 210 11.62 -15.77 9.12
CA SER A 210 11.02 -16.77 8.23
C SER A 210 9.77 -17.36 8.84
N ALA A 211 8.87 -17.79 7.97
CA ALA A 211 7.70 -18.61 8.29
C ALA A 211 7.55 -19.69 7.22
N GLU A 212 7.07 -20.85 7.61
CA GLU A 212 6.87 -22.02 6.74
C GLU A 212 5.40 -22.43 6.80
N PHE A 213 4.82 -22.76 5.65
CA PHE A 213 3.42 -23.14 5.52
C PHE A 213 3.26 -24.29 4.55
N THR A 214 2.35 -25.22 4.87
CA THR A 214 1.96 -26.32 4.00
C THR A 214 0.50 -26.16 3.58
N PHE A 215 0.15 -26.55 2.35
CA PHE A 215 -1.20 -26.51 1.80
C PHE A 215 -2.10 -27.61 2.35
#